data_0db5c5ecd66a471e027e07fb5b22b08b
#
_entry.id   0db5c5ecd66a471e027e07fb5b22b08b
#
_cell.length_a   1.000
_cell.length_b   1.000
_cell.length_c   1.000
_cell.angle_alpha   90.00
_cell.angle_beta   90.00
_cell.angle_gamma   90.00
#
_symmetry.space_group_name_H-M   'P 1'
#
loop_
_entity.id
_entity.type
_entity.pdbx_description
1 polymer ?
#
loop_
_entity_poly.entity_id
_entity_poly.type
_entity_poly.pdbx_seq_one_letter_code
_entity_poly.pdbx_strand_id
1 'polypeptide(L)'
;MNSLQVKICGIRSINSAFAATEGAASYIGFNFVPSSKRLIEADAAKTIVRAIKENYPDINTPKTVGVFANQPLLYVNSVAEYCELDMVQLSGEEPLAFAEKIISPTLKAIKVDTSAPWESELRRLDQLAKLAKRLNVEVILDKYDPHLQGGTGQTHDWQLAAKLAEHHSFLLSGGLHPGNIQSAISSVRPLGVDVASGIETDGKDDANKIGRFITDAQAAHVQIYN
;
A
#
# COMPACT_ATOMS: atom_id res chain seq x y z
N MET A 1 5.01 8.60 -20.11
CA MET A 1 5.18 7.38 -19.28
C MET A 1 4.46 7.62 -17.96
N ASN A 2 3.71 6.66 -17.44
CA ASN A 2 3.10 6.80 -16.13
C ASN A 2 4.20 6.74 -15.06
N SER A 3 4.21 7.67 -14.11
CA SER A 3 5.12 7.62 -12.96
C SER A 3 4.78 6.42 -12.07
N LEU A 4 5.80 5.84 -11.41
CA LEU A 4 5.59 4.80 -10.42
C LEU A 4 4.74 5.33 -9.27
N GLN A 5 3.70 4.61 -8.90
CA GLN A 5 2.92 4.95 -7.72
C GLN A 5 3.65 4.50 -6.45
N VAL A 6 3.77 5.38 -5.46
CA VAL A 6 4.39 5.05 -4.17
C VAL A 6 3.39 5.30 -3.05
N LYS A 7 3.13 4.26 -2.26
CA LYS A 7 2.28 4.34 -1.07
C LYS A 7 3.13 4.24 0.19
N ILE A 8 2.97 5.19 1.10
CA ILE A 8 3.59 5.22 2.42
C ILE A 8 2.52 4.88 3.45
N CYS A 9 2.62 3.72 4.06
CA CYS A 9 1.57 3.14 4.90
C CYS A 9 1.92 3.17 6.39
N GLY A 10 0.92 3.42 7.23
CA GLY A 10 1.08 3.41 8.69
C GLY A 10 1.62 4.72 9.26
N ILE A 11 1.33 5.82 8.61
CA ILE A 11 1.69 7.17 9.07
C ILE A 11 0.92 7.52 10.35
N ARG A 12 1.64 8.10 11.33
CA ARG A 12 1.11 8.50 12.65
C ARG A 12 1.54 9.89 13.06
N SER A 13 2.35 10.59 12.25
CA SER A 13 2.83 11.93 12.56
C SER A 13 2.68 12.90 11.39
N ILE A 14 2.48 14.19 11.69
CA ILE A 14 2.42 15.26 10.68
C ILE A 14 3.75 15.34 9.92
N ASN A 15 4.87 15.25 10.61
CA ASN A 15 6.20 15.32 9.99
C ASN A 15 6.40 14.22 8.94
N SER A 16 5.98 12.99 9.23
CA SER A 16 6.07 11.88 8.29
C SER A 16 5.09 12.03 7.12
N ALA A 17 3.91 12.58 7.37
CA ALA A 17 2.94 12.90 6.33
C ALA A 17 3.48 13.98 5.37
N PHE A 18 4.12 15.02 5.92
CA PHE A 18 4.75 16.08 5.12
C PHE A 18 5.92 15.53 4.32
N ALA A 19 6.80 14.70 4.91
CA ALA A 19 7.88 14.06 4.16
C ALA A 19 7.37 13.19 3.00
N ALA A 20 6.26 12.47 3.18
CA ALA A 20 5.64 11.70 2.11
C ALA A 20 5.04 12.62 1.01
N THR A 21 4.42 13.73 1.38
CA THR A 21 3.84 14.71 0.45
C THR A 21 4.93 15.41 -0.36
N GLU A 22 5.97 15.91 0.30
CA GLU A 22 7.12 16.59 -0.34
C GLU A 22 7.91 15.63 -1.25
N GLY A 23 7.99 14.36 -0.86
CA GLY A 23 8.57 13.30 -1.69
C GLY A 23 7.70 12.88 -2.89
N ALA A 24 6.52 13.48 -3.07
CA ALA A 24 5.55 13.12 -4.11
C ALA A 24 5.07 11.66 -4.04
N ALA A 25 4.80 11.17 -2.83
CA ALA A 25 4.07 9.92 -2.65
C ALA A 25 2.70 10.01 -3.33
N SER A 26 2.22 8.89 -3.90
CA SER A 26 0.89 8.81 -4.51
C SER A 26 -0.20 8.59 -3.47
N TYR A 27 0.14 7.90 -2.38
CA TYR A 27 -0.79 7.56 -1.30
C TYR A 27 -0.13 7.66 0.07
N ILE A 28 -0.93 8.05 1.07
CA ILE A 28 -0.59 7.98 2.50
C ILE A 28 -1.63 7.10 3.21
N GLY A 29 -1.17 6.05 3.90
CA GLY A 29 -2.03 5.10 4.61
C GLY A 29 -2.09 5.33 6.12
N PHE A 30 -3.31 5.36 6.67
CA PHE A 30 -3.61 5.42 8.11
C PHE A 30 -4.21 4.10 8.55
N ASN A 31 -3.63 3.45 9.55
CA ASN A 31 -4.03 2.09 9.94
C ASN A 31 -5.03 2.11 11.10
N PHE A 32 -6.27 1.70 10.86
CA PHE A 32 -7.33 1.63 11.85
C PHE A 32 -7.58 0.20 12.39
N VAL A 33 -6.70 -0.75 12.09
CA VAL A 33 -6.81 -2.14 12.56
C VAL A 33 -6.39 -2.24 14.02
N PRO A 34 -7.26 -2.65 14.97
CA PRO A 34 -6.96 -2.62 16.40
C PRO A 34 -5.75 -3.44 16.84
N SER A 35 -5.45 -4.55 16.15
CA SER A 35 -4.29 -5.40 16.42
C SER A 35 -2.98 -4.88 15.82
N SER A 36 -3.03 -3.81 15.04
CA SER A 36 -1.85 -3.26 14.37
C SER A 36 -0.99 -2.44 15.33
N LYS A 37 0.34 -2.64 15.25
CA LYS A 37 1.32 -1.75 15.93
C LYS A 37 1.29 -0.32 15.38
N ARG A 38 0.64 -0.10 14.23
CA ARG A 38 0.49 1.19 13.53
C ARG A 38 -0.89 1.78 13.67
N LEU A 39 -1.68 1.27 14.63
CA LEU A 39 -2.99 1.83 14.92
C LEU A 39 -2.89 3.34 15.15
N ILE A 40 -3.78 4.09 14.52
CA ILE A 40 -3.99 5.52 14.73
C ILE A 40 -5.46 5.77 15.09
N GLU A 41 -5.69 6.66 16.01
CA GLU A 41 -7.05 7.11 16.35
C GLU A 41 -7.62 8.03 15.26
N ALA A 42 -8.94 7.98 15.07
CA ALA A 42 -9.60 8.73 14.00
C ALA A 42 -9.36 10.25 14.09
N ASP A 43 -9.36 10.83 15.29
CA ASP A 43 -9.10 12.26 15.50
C ASP A 43 -7.67 12.65 15.09
N ALA A 44 -6.70 11.79 15.40
CA ALA A 44 -5.31 12.02 15.00
C ALA A 44 -5.13 11.91 13.47
N ALA A 45 -5.75 10.92 12.83
CA ALA A 45 -5.74 10.78 11.38
C ALA A 45 -6.39 11.99 10.70
N LYS A 46 -7.57 12.42 11.15
CA LYS A 46 -8.26 13.61 10.66
C LYS A 46 -7.40 14.87 10.77
N THR A 47 -6.70 15.02 11.88
CA THR A 47 -5.78 16.16 12.10
C THR A 47 -4.66 16.16 11.06
N ILE A 48 -4.05 14.99 10.78
CA ILE A 48 -2.99 14.87 9.77
C ILE A 48 -3.54 15.15 8.37
N VAL A 49 -4.71 14.59 8.01
CA VAL A 49 -5.35 14.82 6.70
C VAL A 49 -5.59 16.31 6.48
N ARG A 50 -6.12 17.02 7.47
CA ARG A 50 -6.34 18.47 7.39
C ARG A 50 -5.03 19.24 7.26
N ALA A 51 -4.01 18.88 8.05
CA ALA A 51 -2.70 19.52 7.96
C ALA A 51 -2.08 19.39 6.56
N ILE A 52 -2.25 18.24 5.88
CA ILE A 52 -1.79 18.07 4.49
C ILE A 52 -2.54 19.06 3.58
N LYS A 53 -3.88 19.08 3.63
CA LYS A 53 -4.72 19.94 2.77
C LYS A 53 -4.43 21.43 2.98
N GLU A 54 -4.20 21.86 4.23
CA GLU A 54 -3.95 23.25 4.58
C GLU A 54 -2.56 23.75 4.19
N ASN A 55 -1.53 22.89 4.31
CA ASN A 55 -0.15 23.28 4.03
C ASN A 55 0.29 23.06 2.57
N TYR A 56 -0.44 22.26 1.81
CA TYR A 56 -0.12 21.94 0.41
C TYR A 56 -1.32 22.14 -0.54
N PRO A 57 -1.98 23.31 -0.54
CA PRO A 57 -3.21 23.52 -1.32
C PRO A 57 -2.99 23.47 -2.84
N ASP A 58 -1.78 23.82 -3.30
CA ASP A 58 -1.44 23.94 -4.71
C ASP A 58 -0.63 22.76 -5.27
N ILE A 59 -0.33 21.76 -4.44
CA ILE A 59 0.41 20.57 -4.84
C ILE A 59 -0.58 19.44 -5.08
N ASN A 60 -0.29 18.57 -6.05
CA ASN A 60 -1.00 17.32 -6.21
C ASN A 60 -0.71 16.42 -4.99
N THR A 61 -1.51 16.57 -3.94
CA THR A 61 -1.33 15.89 -2.66
C THR A 61 -1.57 14.39 -2.81
N PRO A 62 -0.88 13.54 -2.02
CA PRO A 62 -1.13 12.11 -2.01
C PRO A 62 -2.57 11.81 -1.58
N LYS A 63 -3.20 10.82 -2.20
CA LYS A 63 -4.50 10.32 -1.74
C LYS A 63 -4.37 9.70 -0.34
N THR A 64 -5.27 10.04 0.54
CA THR A 64 -5.32 9.52 1.90
C THR A 64 -6.12 8.22 1.95
N VAL A 65 -5.55 7.16 2.54
CA VAL A 65 -6.08 5.80 2.53
C VAL A 65 -6.28 5.28 3.95
N GLY A 66 -7.50 4.94 4.32
CA GLY A 66 -7.77 4.23 5.58
C GLY A 66 -7.60 2.72 5.42
N VAL A 67 -6.77 2.11 6.25
CA VAL A 67 -6.52 0.66 6.23
C VAL A 67 -7.36 -0.02 7.30
N PHE A 68 -8.15 -1.01 6.87
CA PHE A 68 -9.07 -1.79 7.68
C PHE A 68 -8.86 -3.29 7.46
N ALA A 69 -9.26 -4.12 8.43
CA ALA A 69 -9.22 -5.57 8.33
C ALA A 69 -10.36 -6.19 9.14
N ASN A 70 -11.36 -6.74 8.43
CA ASN A 70 -12.52 -7.44 8.99
C ASN A 70 -13.42 -6.58 9.91
N GLN A 71 -13.34 -5.26 9.81
CA GLN A 71 -14.24 -4.39 10.58
C GLN A 71 -15.62 -4.29 9.91
N PRO A 72 -16.68 -4.00 10.70
CA PRO A 72 -18.04 -3.83 10.17
C PRO A 72 -18.11 -2.69 9.14
N LEU A 73 -18.91 -2.88 8.10
CA LEU A 73 -19.09 -1.93 7.00
C LEU A 73 -19.41 -0.52 7.48
N LEU A 74 -20.33 -0.39 8.44
CA LEU A 74 -20.73 0.91 9.00
C LEU A 74 -19.53 1.62 9.65
N TYR A 75 -18.70 0.89 10.38
CA TYR A 75 -17.49 1.45 10.98
C TYR A 75 -16.51 1.95 9.91
N VAL A 76 -16.23 1.14 8.88
CA VAL A 76 -15.32 1.51 7.79
C VAL A 76 -15.79 2.79 7.11
N ASN A 77 -17.06 2.85 6.70
CA ASN A 77 -17.61 4.02 6.02
C ASN A 77 -17.66 5.25 6.95
N SER A 78 -18.04 5.09 8.23
CA SER A 78 -18.06 6.21 9.18
C SER A 78 -16.68 6.80 9.45
N VAL A 79 -15.64 5.96 9.58
CA VAL A 79 -14.26 6.45 9.78
C VAL A 79 -13.74 7.10 8.51
N ALA A 80 -14.02 6.54 7.34
CA ALA A 80 -13.59 7.11 6.06
C ALA A 80 -14.20 8.52 5.86
N GLU A 81 -15.48 8.66 6.11
CA GLU A 81 -16.19 9.95 6.04
C GLU A 81 -15.70 10.94 7.10
N TYR A 82 -15.61 10.49 8.35
CA TYR A 82 -15.18 11.35 9.47
C TYR A 82 -13.77 11.90 9.28
N CYS A 83 -12.84 11.07 8.81
CA CYS A 83 -11.45 11.48 8.57
C CYS A 83 -11.25 12.14 7.20
N GLU A 84 -12.30 12.26 6.37
CA GLU A 84 -12.24 12.81 5.01
C GLU A 84 -11.21 12.08 4.13
N LEU A 85 -11.20 10.73 4.23
CA LEU A 85 -10.26 9.88 3.46
C LEU A 85 -10.69 9.76 2.00
N ASP A 86 -9.72 9.75 1.10
CA ASP A 86 -9.96 9.60 -0.34
C ASP A 86 -10.26 8.16 -0.73
N MET A 87 -9.73 7.18 0.01
CA MET A 87 -9.82 5.77 -0.31
C MET A 87 -9.88 4.89 0.94
N VAL A 88 -10.37 3.66 0.76
CA VAL A 88 -10.38 2.59 1.77
C VAL A 88 -9.54 1.42 1.29
N GLN A 89 -8.65 0.90 2.14
CA GLN A 89 -7.92 -0.35 1.91
C GLN A 89 -8.49 -1.46 2.80
N LEU A 90 -8.89 -2.56 2.19
CA LEU A 90 -9.35 -3.78 2.85
C LEU A 90 -8.20 -4.79 2.92
N SER A 91 -7.67 -5.03 4.12
CA SER A 91 -6.47 -5.86 4.35
C SER A 91 -6.77 -7.18 5.08
N GLY A 92 -8.02 -7.41 5.46
CA GLY A 92 -8.48 -8.66 6.08
C GLY A 92 -8.97 -9.67 5.05
N GLU A 93 -9.86 -10.56 5.51
CA GLU A 93 -10.45 -11.64 4.71
C GLU A 93 -11.77 -11.22 4.02
N GLU A 94 -12.04 -9.91 3.94
CA GLU A 94 -13.22 -9.39 3.27
C GLU A 94 -13.24 -9.87 1.80
N PRO A 95 -14.36 -10.43 1.31
CA PRO A 95 -14.47 -10.77 -0.11
C PRO A 95 -14.44 -9.50 -0.97
N LEU A 96 -13.98 -9.60 -2.21
CA LEU A 96 -13.94 -8.46 -3.14
C LEU A 96 -15.30 -7.76 -3.31
N ALA A 97 -16.41 -8.51 -3.26
CA ALA A 97 -17.77 -7.94 -3.30
C ALA A 97 -18.09 -7.02 -2.11
N PHE A 98 -17.31 -7.08 -1.02
CA PHE A 98 -17.49 -6.13 0.10
C PHE A 98 -17.19 -4.70 -0.33
N ALA A 99 -16.27 -4.53 -1.29
CA ALA A 99 -15.89 -3.22 -1.83
C ALA A 99 -17.07 -2.48 -2.50
N GLU A 100 -18.06 -3.20 -3.05
CA GLU A 100 -19.25 -2.59 -3.67
C GLU A 100 -20.14 -1.83 -2.66
N LYS A 101 -19.96 -2.09 -1.35
CA LYS A 101 -20.69 -1.44 -0.26
C LYS A 101 -19.91 -0.29 0.38
N ILE A 102 -18.64 -0.14 0.02
CA ILE A 102 -17.79 0.96 0.50
C ILE A 102 -18.12 2.21 -0.32
N ILE A 103 -18.27 3.34 0.36
CA ILE A 103 -18.64 4.62 -0.26
C ILE A 103 -17.47 5.30 -0.99
N SER A 104 -16.24 4.91 -0.69
CA SER A 104 -15.01 5.47 -1.27
C SER A 104 -14.35 4.48 -2.24
N PRO A 105 -13.53 4.93 -3.18
CA PRO A 105 -12.65 4.05 -3.96
C PRO A 105 -11.89 3.08 -3.07
N THR A 106 -11.74 1.84 -3.53
CA THR A 106 -11.24 0.76 -2.68
C THR A 106 -9.97 0.13 -3.24
N LEU A 107 -9.01 -0.11 -2.34
CA LEU A 107 -7.85 -0.97 -2.51
C LEU A 107 -8.12 -2.31 -1.80
N LYS A 108 -7.82 -3.45 -2.40
CA LYS A 108 -7.86 -4.76 -1.72
C LYS A 108 -6.46 -5.34 -1.62
N ALA A 109 -6.00 -5.61 -0.41
CA ALA A 109 -4.80 -6.39 -0.20
C ALA A 109 -5.11 -7.87 -0.48
N ILE A 110 -4.36 -8.47 -1.40
CA ILE A 110 -4.41 -9.89 -1.74
C ILE A 110 -3.10 -10.51 -1.25
N LYS A 111 -3.22 -11.44 -0.32
CA LYS A 111 -2.07 -12.18 0.23
C LYS A 111 -1.64 -13.26 -0.74
N VAL A 112 -0.33 -13.36 -0.96
CA VAL A 112 0.29 -14.43 -1.76
C VAL A 112 0.57 -15.61 -0.85
N ASP A 113 0.00 -16.77 -1.16
CA ASP A 113 0.28 -18.02 -0.44
C ASP A 113 1.53 -18.70 -1.03
N THR A 114 2.67 -18.50 -0.38
CA THR A 114 3.95 -19.07 -0.80
C THR A 114 4.08 -20.58 -0.49
N SER A 115 3.15 -21.15 0.25
CA SER A 115 3.10 -22.60 0.55
C SER A 115 2.32 -23.39 -0.51
N ALA A 116 1.48 -22.70 -1.30
CA ALA A 116 0.69 -23.31 -2.36
C ALA A 116 1.56 -23.65 -3.59
N PRO A 117 1.19 -24.68 -4.38
CA PRO A 117 1.85 -24.95 -5.67
C PRO A 117 1.75 -23.73 -6.59
N TRP A 118 2.87 -23.38 -7.24
CA TRP A 118 3.05 -22.19 -8.08
C TRP A 118 1.91 -21.96 -9.07
N GLU A 119 1.56 -22.97 -9.87
CA GLU A 119 0.53 -22.81 -10.90
C GLU A 119 -0.86 -22.61 -10.33
N SER A 120 -1.16 -23.18 -9.15
CA SER A 120 -2.45 -23.00 -8.50
C SER A 120 -2.57 -21.60 -7.90
N GLU A 121 -1.50 -21.11 -7.30
CA GLU A 121 -1.47 -19.76 -6.72
C GLU A 121 -1.52 -18.69 -7.80
N LEU A 122 -0.76 -18.84 -8.88
CA LEU A 122 -0.81 -17.92 -10.01
C LEU A 122 -2.24 -17.85 -10.61
N ARG A 123 -2.91 -19.00 -10.79
CA ARG A 123 -4.32 -19.01 -11.26
C ARG A 123 -5.25 -18.31 -10.29
N ARG A 124 -5.08 -18.53 -8.98
CA ARG A 124 -5.90 -17.87 -7.94
C ARG A 124 -5.73 -16.36 -8.00
N LEU A 125 -4.50 -15.88 -8.05
CA LEU A 125 -4.18 -14.45 -8.12
C LEU A 125 -4.70 -13.80 -9.41
N ASP A 126 -4.56 -14.48 -10.56
CA ASP A 126 -5.09 -14.02 -11.85
C ASP A 126 -6.63 -13.87 -11.79
N GLN A 127 -7.34 -14.85 -11.21
CA GLN A 127 -8.79 -14.78 -11.05
C GLN A 127 -9.22 -13.63 -10.14
N LEU A 128 -8.52 -13.42 -9.01
CA LEU A 128 -8.81 -12.33 -8.09
C LEU A 128 -8.52 -10.96 -8.72
N ALA A 129 -7.41 -10.82 -9.45
CA ALA A 129 -7.08 -9.59 -10.15
C ALA A 129 -8.10 -9.24 -11.26
N LYS A 130 -8.57 -10.25 -12.01
CA LYS A 130 -9.66 -10.08 -12.99
C LYS A 130 -10.96 -9.64 -12.33
N LEU A 131 -11.30 -10.23 -11.18
CA LEU A 131 -12.49 -9.85 -10.43
C LEU A 131 -12.37 -8.43 -9.87
N ALA A 132 -11.23 -8.08 -9.26
CA ALA A 132 -10.97 -6.74 -8.76
C ALA A 132 -11.12 -5.69 -9.87
N LYS A 133 -10.54 -5.94 -11.05
CA LYS A 133 -10.70 -5.06 -12.22
C LYS A 133 -12.16 -4.86 -12.63
N ARG A 134 -12.98 -5.92 -12.62
CA ARG A 134 -14.41 -5.82 -12.94
C ARG A 134 -15.20 -5.00 -11.92
N LEU A 135 -14.78 -5.05 -10.64
CA LEU A 135 -15.39 -4.30 -9.55
C LEU A 135 -14.79 -2.90 -9.36
N ASN A 136 -13.88 -2.48 -10.24
CA ASN A 136 -13.13 -1.22 -10.13
C ASN A 136 -12.40 -1.07 -8.78
N VAL A 137 -11.80 -2.17 -8.29
CA VAL A 137 -11.02 -2.24 -7.06
C VAL A 137 -9.55 -2.31 -7.42
N GLU A 138 -8.75 -1.43 -6.86
CA GLU A 138 -7.29 -1.47 -6.98
C GLU A 138 -6.72 -2.62 -6.13
N VAL A 139 -5.61 -3.22 -6.55
CA VAL A 139 -4.99 -4.37 -5.87
C VAL A 139 -3.66 -3.98 -5.25
N ILE A 140 -3.48 -4.37 -3.99
CA ILE A 140 -2.16 -4.47 -3.35
C ILE A 140 -1.83 -5.96 -3.25
N LEU A 141 -0.72 -6.37 -3.84
CA LEU A 141 -0.21 -7.73 -3.69
C LEU A 141 0.74 -7.76 -2.49
N ASP A 142 0.33 -8.44 -1.43
CA ASP A 142 1.07 -8.49 -0.17
C ASP A 142 1.65 -9.88 0.07
N LYS A 143 2.89 -9.92 0.54
CA LYS A 143 3.52 -11.18 0.93
C LYS A 143 2.88 -11.70 2.22
N TYR A 144 2.35 -12.91 2.16
CA TYR A 144 1.94 -13.63 3.38
C TYR A 144 3.10 -14.50 3.84
N ASP A 145 3.72 -14.14 4.97
CA ASP A 145 4.62 -15.03 5.68
C ASP A 145 4.34 -14.96 7.18
N PRO A 146 3.70 -16.00 7.76
CA PRO A 146 3.38 -16.05 9.18
C PRO A 146 4.63 -16.26 10.07
N HIS A 147 5.80 -16.62 9.51
CA HIS A 147 6.98 -17.03 10.26
C HIS A 147 8.23 -16.17 10.03
N LEU A 148 8.24 -15.28 9.04
CA LEU A 148 9.41 -14.45 8.74
C LEU A 148 9.20 -13.01 9.20
N GLN A 149 9.73 -12.70 10.36
CA GLN A 149 10.02 -11.33 10.76
C GLN A 149 11.13 -10.78 9.85
N GLY A 150 10.71 -10.11 8.79
CA GLY A 150 11.55 -9.20 8.01
C GLY A 150 12.84 -9.75 7.39
N GLY A 151 12.95 -9.63 6.08
CA GLY A 151 14.27 -9.43 5.49
C GLY A 151 14.95 -10.59 4.76
N THR A 152 14.26 -11.63 4.33
CA THR A 152 14.93 -12.67 3.52
C THR A 152 14.94 -12.43 2.03
N GLY A 153 14.39 -11.31 1.49
CA GLY A 153 14.55 -10.94 0.07
C GLY A 153 14.47 -12.13 -0.92
N GLN A 154 13.66 -13.15 -0.61
CA GLN A 154 13.70 -14.41 -1.39
C GLN A 154 12.93 -14.27 -2.69
N THR A 155 13.59 -14.67 -3.76
CA THR A 155 13.29 -14.49 -5.16
C THR A 155 12.00 -15.16 -5.66
N HIS A 156 11.44 -16.15 -4.95
CA HIS A 156 10.24 -16.86 -5.39
C HIS A 156 8.97 -16.00 -5.43
N ASP A 157 8.79 -15.11 -4.44
CA ASP A 157 7.60 -14.25 -4.37
C ASP A 157 7.58 -13.20 -5.48
N TRP A 158 8.75 -12.63 -5.79
CA TRP A 158 8.87 -11.65 -6.87
C TRP A 158 8.74 -12.28 -8.25
N GLN A 159 9.10 -13.54 -8.44
CA GLN A 159 8.87 -14.23 -9.71
C GLN A 159 7.39 -14.41 -10.01
N LEU A 160 6.60 -14.79 -8.98
CA LEU A 160 5.15 -14.91 -9.10
C LEU A 160 4.49 -13.54 -9.36
N ALA A 161 4.91 -12.52 -8.60
CA ALA A 161 4.45 -11.15 -8.79
C ALA A 161 4.82 -10.61 -10.18
N ALA A 162 6.04 -10.89 -10.68
CA ALA A 162 6.49 -10.52 -12.02
C ALA A 162 5.61 -11.17 -13.10
N LYS A 163 5.28 -12.45 -12.93
CA LYS A 163 4.41 -13.15 -13.88
C LYS A 163 2.99 -12.57 -13.88
N LEU A 164 2.48 -12.19 -12.72
CA LEU A 164 1.18 -11.54 -12.59
C LEU A 164 1.18 -10.12 -13.22
N ALA A 165 2.29 -9.38 -13.09
CA ALA A 165 2.45 -8.02 -13.60
C ALA A 165 2.45 -7.95 -15.14
N GLU A 166 2.72 -9.07 -15.85
CA GLU A 166 2.60 -9.13 -17.31
C GLU A 166 1.16 -8.84 -17.80
N HIS A 167 0.15 -9.07 -16.95
CA HIS A 167 -1.27 -8.99 -17.32
C HIS A 167 -2.12 -8.11 -16.41
N HIS A 168 -1.62 -7.78 -15.23
CA HIS A 168 -2.38 -7.05 -14.19
C HIS A 168 -1.58 -5.93 -13.56
N SER A 169 -2.27 -4.84 -13.23
CA SER A 169 -1.70 -3.71 -12.49
C SER A 169 -1.99 -3.87 -11.00
N PHE A 170 -0.98 -3.71 -10.16
CA PHE A 170 -1.11 -3.75 -8.69
C PHE A 170 0.02 -2.98 -8.03
N LEU A 171 -0.16 -2.62 -6.75
CA LEU A 171 0.92 -2.17 -5.89
C LEU A 171 1.60 -3.38 -5.25
N LEU A 172 2.93 -3.46 -5.32
CA LEU A 172 3.71 -4.49 -4.64
C LEU A 172 3.95 -4.09 -3.19
N SER A 173 3.64 -4.98 -2.24
CA SER A 173 3.88 -4.82 -0.81
C SER A 173 4.64 -6.02 -0.24
N GLY A 174 4.95 -5.98 1.06
CA GLY A 174 5.59 -7.07 1.78
C GLY A 174 7.11 -6.95 1.88
N GLY A 175 7.58 -6.43 3.03
CA GLY A 175 9.00 -6.36 3.37
C GLY A 175 9.85 -5.40 2.55
N LEU A 176 9.23 -4.45 1.84
CA LEU A 176 9.96 -3.43 1.08
C LEU A 176 10.65 -2.43 2.02
N HIS A 177 11.84 -1.99 1.63
CA HIS A 177 12.64 -1.00 2.35
C HIS A 177 13.68 -0.37 1.40
N PRO A 178 14.35 0.74 1.75
CA PRO A 178 15.31 1.40 0.84
C PRO A 178 16.41 0.49 0.28
N GLY A 179 16.80 -0.54 1.05
CA GLY A 179 17.87 -1.48 0.62
C GLY A 179 17.44 -2.53 -0.41
N ASN A 180 16.15 -2.74 -0.67
CA ASN A 180 15.67 -3.76 -1.62
C ASN A 180 14.71 -3.22 -2.70
N ILE A 181 14.28 -1.98 -2.58
CA ILE A 181 13.24 -1.41 -3.47
C ILE A 181 13.66 -1.41 -4.96
N GLN A 182 14.93 -1.12 -5.24
CA GLN A 182 15.44 -1.13 -6.60
C GLN A 182 15.34 -2.54 -7.23
N SER A 183 15.76 -3.57 -6.49
CA SER A 183 15.67 -4.96 -6.94
C SER A 183 14.21 -5.41 -7.12
N ALA A 184 13.32 -5.02 -6.21
CA ALA A 184 11.89 -5.33 -6.30
C ALA A 184 11.26 -4.74 -7.56
N ILE A 185 11.48 -3.46 -7.83
CA ILE A 185 10.94 -2.77 -9.01
C ILE A 185 11.51 -3.35 -10.29
N SER A 186 12.82 -3.61 -10.34
CA SER A 186 13.48 -4.18 -11.52
C SER A 186 12.97 -5.58 -11.86
N SER A 187 12.73 -6.40 -10.84
CA SER A 187 12.28 -7.78 -11.00
C SER A 187 10.80 -7.90 -11.35
N VAL A 188 9.94 -7.10 -10.69
CA VAL A 188 8.49 -7.26 -10.77
C VAL A 188 7.86 -6.32 -11.79
N ARG A 189 8.37 -5.09 -11.92
CA ARG A 189 7.80 -4.02 -12.75
C ARG A 189 6.32 -3.73 -12.41
N PRO A 190 6.00 -3.52 -11.13
CA PRO A 190 4.62 -3.27 -10.71
C PRO A 190 4.15 -1.88 -11.13
N LEU A 191 2.83 -1.62 -11.05
CA LEU A 191 2.27 -0.27 -11.19
C LEU A 191 2.80 0.68 -10.11
N GLY A 192 3.05 0.17 -8.92
CA GLY A 192 3.56 0.92 -7.79
C GLY A 192 4.00 0.03 -6.66
N VAL A 193 4.40 0.64 -5.55
CA VAL A 193 4.92 -0.03 -4.36
C VAL A 193 4.25 0.51 -3.09
N ASP A 194 4.10 -0.36 -2.08
CA ASP A 194 3.54 -0.02 -0.77
C ASP A 194 4.52 -0.42 0.33
N VAL A 195 4.87 0.51 1.21
CA VAL A 195 5.81 0.30 2.30
C VAL A 195 5.21 0.69 3.64
N ALA A 196 5.48 -0.12 4.68
CA ALA A 196 5.11 0.18 6.06
C ALA A 196 6.32 0.05 6.99
N SER A 197 6.74 -1.17 7.37
CA SER A 197 7.84 -1.36 8.33
C SER A 197 9.21 -0.86 7.83
N GLY A 198 9.43 -0.86 6.52
CA GLY A 198 10.71 -0.46 5.92
C GLY A 198 11.05 1.02 6.06
N ILE A 199 10.08 1.85 6.45
CA ILE A 199 10.26 3.29 6.70
C ILE A 199 10.19 3.64 8.19
N GLU A 200 10.33 2.65 9.08
CA GLU A 200 10.30 2.85 10.52
C GLU A 200 11.71 2.81 11.13
N THR A 201 11.91 3.59 12.20
CA THR A 201 13.01 3.49 13.15
C THR A 201 12.42 3.28 14.55
N ASP A 202 12.82 2.20 15.23
CA ASP A 202 12.31 1.83 16.56
C ASP A 202 10.76 1.76 16.61
N GLY A 203 10.15 1.24 15.55
CA GLY A 203 8.70 1.07 15.43
C GLY A 203 7.90 2.35 15.20
N LYS A 204 8.58 3.46 14.87
CA LYS A 204 7.95 4.74 14.50
C LYS A 204 8.30 5.11 13.07
N ASP A 205 7.35 5.71 12.38
CA ASP A 205 7.53 6.27 11.05
C ASP A 205 8.66 7.34 11.06
N ASP A 206 9.62 7.21 10.13
CA ASP A 206 10.83 8.01 10.05
C ASP A 206 10.83 8.82 8.74
N ALA A 207 10.73 10.15 8.85
CA ALA A 207 10.66 11.08 7.73
C ALA A 207 11.85 10.94 6.76
N ASN A 208 13.07 10.71 7.27
CA ASN A 208 14.24 10.55 6.41
C ASN A 208 14.18 9.25 5.60
N LYS A 209 13.72 8.14 6.24
CA LYS A 209 13.54 6.87 5.53
C LYS A 209 12.41 6.94 4.50
N ILE A 210 11.35 7.69 4.79
CA ILE A 210 10.26 7.96 3.84
C ILE A 210 10.81 8.66 2.61
N GLY A 211 11.48 9.79 2.78
CA GLY A 211 12.06 10.54 1.66
C GLY A 211 13.04 9.70 0.83
N ARG A 212 13.93 8.95 1.50
CA ARG A 212 14.86 8.05 0.84
C ARG A 212 14.15 6.93 0.06
N PHE A 213 13.15 6.27 0.66
CA PHE A 213 12.41 5.21 -0.01
C PHE A 213 11.74 5.70 -1.29
N ILE A 214 11.09 6.88 -1.25
CA ILE A 214 10.42 7.45 -2.41
C ILE A 214 11.45 7.78 -3.50
N THR A 215 12.56 8.41 -3.15
CA THR A 215 13.65 8.76 -4.10
C THR A 215 14.22 7.51 -4.76
N ASP A 216 14.56 6.47 -3.97
CA ASP A 216 15.12 5.22 -4.48
C ASP A 216 14.12 4.48 -5.39
N ALA A 217 12.83 4.49 -5.04
CA ALA A 217 11.77 3.88 -5.85
C ALA A 217 11.60 4.59 -7.21
N GLN A 218 11.53 5.91 -7.22
CA GLN A 218 11.39 6.70 -8.45
C GLN A 218 12.63 6.56 -9.34
N ALA A 219 13.82 6.58 -8.75
CA ALA A 219 15.08 6.38 -9.50
C ALA A 219 15.13 5.00 -10.17
N ALA A 220 14.73 3.94 -9.45
CA ALA A 220 14.66 2.59 -10.00
C ALA A 220 13.69 2.49 -11.18
N HIS A 221 12.53 3.15 -11.09
CA HIS A 221 11.55 3.17 -12.18
C HIS A 221 12.10 3.85 -13.43
N VAL A 222 12.74 5.01 -13.27
CA VAL A 222 13.35 5.75 -14.40
C VAL A 222 14.41 4.91 -15.12
N GLN A 223 15.24 4.15 -14.39
CA GLN A 223 16.27 3.27 -14.97
C GLN A 223 15.72 2.13 -15.83
N ILE A 224 14.49 1.67 -15.59
CA ILE A 224 13.88 0.56 -16.32
C ILE A 224 13.22 1.04 -17.63
N TYR A 225 12.73 2.26 -17.67
CA TYR A 225 11.89 2.76 -18.77
C TYR A 225 12.58 3.84 -19.63
N ASN A 226 13.82 4.22 -19.31
CA ASN A 226 14.72 5.01 -20.15
C ASN A 226 15.78 4.14 -20.80
#